data_6ddda52e4e7b8975788a8e50422b3786
#
_entry.id   6ddda52e4e7b8975788a8e50422b3786
#
_cell.length_a   1.000
_cell.length_b   1.000
_cell.length_c   1.000
_cell.angle_alpha   90.00
_cell.angle_beta   90.00
_cell.angle_gamma   90.00
#
_symmetry.space_group_name_H-M   'P 1'
#
loop_
_entity.id
_entity.type
_entity.pdbx_description
1 polymer ?
#
loop_
_entity_poly.entity_id
_entity_poly.type
_entity_poly.pdbx_seq_one_letter_code
_entity_poly.pdbx_strand_id
1 'polypeptide(L)'
;MPHTAAVEVVREFWRLMQSNDFHSVAAVLASEFVLEWPQSKERIRGAERFARMNHEYPAHGTWQFTVQRLIGSEAEVVSEVEITDGTQNAKAISFFTVEGGKITRLVEYWPDPYPAAANRAHLVEPMQ
;
A
#
# COMPACT_ATOMS: atom_id res chain seq x y z
N MET A 1 14.03 9.43 -16.88
CA MET A 1 14.32 8.00 -17.00
C MET A 1 13.03 7.23 -16.86
N PRO A 2 12.77 6.30 -17.78
CA PRO A 2 11.49 5.57 -17.72
C PRO A 2 11.26 4.83 -16.42
N HIS A 3 12.30 4.17 -15.88
CA HIS A 3 12.13 3.38 -14.66
C HIS A 3 11.86 4.24 -13.42
N THR A 4 12.31 5.51 -13.43
CA THR A 4 12.03 6.40 -12.30
C THR A 4 10.63 7.00 -12.39
N ALA A 5 10.04 7.04 -13.59
CA ALA A 5 8.70 7.60 -13.75
C ALA A 5 7.66 6.78 -13.00
N ALA A 6 7.76 5.45 -13.04
CA ALA A 6 6.82 4.59 -12.32
C ALA A 6 6.96 4.79 -10.80
N VAL A 7 8.20 4.89 -10.31
CA VAL A 7 8.43 5.12 -8.89
C VAL A 7 7.81 6.45 -8.47
N GLU A 8 7.92 7.49 -9.32
CA GLU A 8 7.36 8.80 -8.98
C GLU A 8 5.83 8.77 -8.94
N VAL A 9 5.19 7.98 -9.80
CA VAL A 9 3.74 7.84 -9.75
C VAL A 9 3.32 7.23 -8.41
N VAL A 10 4.05 6.22 -7.94
CA VAL A 10 3.72 5.57 -6.67
C VAL A 10 4.08 6.50 -5.49
N ARG A 11 5.14 7.28 -5.61
CA ARG A 11 5.46 8.27 -4.58
C ARG A 11 4.33 9.28 -4.46
N GLU A 12 3.78 9.71 -5.59
CA GLU A 12 2.64 10.63 -5.59
C GLU A 12 1.40 9.97 -5.00
N PHE A 13 1.19 8.66 -5.27
CA PHE A 13 0.09 7.90 -4.66
C PHE A 13 0.13 8.03 -3.14
N TRP A 14 1.29 7.77 -2.53
CA TRP A 14 1.39 7.83 -1.08
C TRP A 14 1.29 9.27 -0.55
N ARG A 15 1.77 10.25 -1.33
CA ARG A 15 1.60 11.64 -0.94
C ARG A 15 0.13 12.03 -0.90
N LEU A 16 -0.64 11.57 -1.88
CA LEU A 16 -2.08 11.84 -1.90
C LEU A 16 -2.80 11.10 -0.79
N MET A 17 -2.39 9.86 -0.50
CA MET A 17 -2.96 9.12 0.63
C MET A 17 -2.73 9.88 1.94
N GLN A 18 -1.55 10.46 2.11
CA GLN A 18 -1.21 11.19 3.32
C GLN A 18 -2.15 12.37 3.58
N SER A 19 -2.74 12.93 2.54
CA SER A 19 -3.70 14.03 2.70
C SER A 19 -5.00 13.58 3.37
N ASN A 20 -5.28 12.29 3.38
CA ASN A 20 -6.54 11.69 3.82
C ASN A 20 -7.75 12.10 2.96
N ASP A 21 -7.50 12.81 1.87
CA ASP A 21 -8.52 13.04 0.85
C ASP A 21 -8.38 11.92 -0.19
N PHE A 22 -9.00 10.78 0.11
CA PHE A 22 -8.76 9.58 -0.67
C PHE A 22 -9.33 9.65 -2.09
N HIS A 23 -10.27 10.56 -2.33
CA HIS A 23 -10.75 10.78 -3.70
C HIS A 23 -9.67 11.43 -4.56
N SER A 24 -8.74 12.19 -3.97
CA SER A 24 -7.67 12.82 -4.73
C SER A 24 -6.73 11.80 -5.36
N VAL A 25 -6.69 10.57 -4.83
CA VAL A 25 -5.81 9.53 -5.35
C VAL A 25 -6.18 9.13 -6.78
N ALA A 26 -7.42 9.40 -7.19
CA ALA A 26 -7.85 9.12 -8.57
C ALA A 26 -6.93 9.77 -9.61
N ALA A 27 -6.23 10.85 -9.23
CA ALA A 27 -5.33 11.54 -10.16
C ALA A 27 -4.23 10.64 -10.70
N VAL A 28 -3.84 9.59 -9.95
CA VAL A 28 -2.79 8.67 -10.38
C VAL A 28 -3.30 7.27 -10.69
N LEU A 29 -4.62 7.06 -10.67
CA LEU A 29 -5.20 5.75 -10.95
C LEU A 29 -5.77 5.72 -12.37
N ALA A 30 -5.51 4.62 -13.08
CA ALA A 30 -6.09 4.42 -14.41
C ALA A 30 -7.59 4.17 -14.31
N SER A 31 -8.31 4.39 -15.40
CA SER A 31 -9.76 4.18 -15.39
C SER A 31 -10.13 2.73 -15.10
N GLU A 32 -9.24 1.79 -15.46
CA GLU A 32 -9.47 0.36 -15.24
C GLU A 32 -8.78 -0.15 -13.98
N PHE A 33 -8.39 0.75 -13.08
CA PHE A 33 -7.66 0.40 -11.86
C PHE A 33 -8.37 -0.68 -11.06
N VAL A 34 -7.56 -1.60 -10.50
CA VAL A 34 -8.06 -2.64 -9.60
C VAL A 34 -7.07 -2.82 -8.45
N LEU A 35 -7.62 -2.96 -7.24
CA LEU A 35 -6.86 -3.32 -6.05
C LEU A 35 -7.23 -4.75 -5.68
N GLU A 36 -6.24 -5.56 -5.35
CA GLU A 36 -6.47 -6.94 -4.94
C GLU A 36 -5.81 -7.23 -3.61
N TRP A 37 -6.54 -7.90 -2.73
CA TRP A 37 -6.06 -8.35 -1.43
C TRP A 37 -6.07 -9.89 -1.43
N PRO A 38 -4.95 -10.53 -1.80
CA PRO A 38 -4.94 -12.01 -1.88
C PRO A 38 -5.25 -12.71 -0.56
N GLN A 39 -4.89 -12.11 0.57
CA GLN A 39 -5.09 -12.75 1.86
C GLN A 39 -6.57 -12.95 2.18
N SER A 40 -7.42 -12.01 1.81
CA SER A 40 -8.87 -12.12 2.02
C SER A 40 -9.60 -12.50 0.75
N LYS A 41 -8.90 -12.56 -0.38
CA LYS A 41 -9.46 -12.91 -1.70
C LYS A 41 -10.48 -11.89 -2.16
N GLU A 42 -10.21 -10.62 -1.87
CA GLU A 42 -11.10 -9.52 -2.26
C GLU A 42 -10.50 -8.68 -3.36
N ARG A 43 -11.36 -8.06 -4.16
CA ARG A 43 -10.95 -7.15 -5.23
C ARG A 43 -11.83 -5.92 -5.20
N ILE A 44 -11.20 -4.77 -5.38
CA ILE A 44 -11.90 -3.48 -5.48
C ILE A 44 -11.63 -2.91 -6.86
N ARG A 45 -12.68 -2.55 -7.61
CA ARG A 45 -12.54 -1.98 -8.95
C ARG A 45 -12.84 -0.50 -8.91
N GLY A 46 -11.89 0.28 -9.45
CA GLY A 46 -12.11 1.68 -9.72
C GLY A 46 -11.74 2.58 -8.56
N ALA A 47 -11.45 3.84 -8.91
CA ALA A 47 -10.98 4.82 -7.94
C ALA A 47 -12.08 5.19 -6.93
N GLU A 48 -13.34 5.18 -7.36
CA GLU A 48 -14.44 5.57 -6.46
C GLU A 48 -14.58 4.59 -5.31
N ARG A 49 -14.57 3.28 -5.61
CA ARG A 49 -14.68 2.27 -4.55
C ARG A 49 -13.44 2.24 -3.68
N PHE A 50 -12.27 2.48 -4.28
CA PHE A 50 -11.05 2.58 -3.51
C PHE A 50 -11.14 3.70 -2.48
N ALA A 51 -11.59 4.88 -2.92
CA ALA A 51 -11.72 6.03 -2.01
C ALA A 51 -12.75 5.74 -0.91
N ARG A 52 -13.88 5.15 -1.27
CA ARG A 52 -14.91 4.82 -0.29
C ARG A 52 -14.42 3.82 0.75
N MET A 53 -13.67 2.81 0.31
CA MET A 53 -13.12 1.82 1.24
C MET A 53 -12.24 2.51 2.28
N ASN A 54 -11.38 3.43 1.85
CA ASN A 54 -10.51 4.14 2.77
C ASN A 54 -11.28 5.06 3.70
N HIS A 55 -12.31 5.75 3.20
CA HIS A 55 -13.12 6.63 4.03
C HIS A 55 -13.98 5.86 5.02
N GLU A 56 -14.44 4.68 4.65
CA GLU A 56 -15.33 3.88 5.50
C GLU A 56 -14.58 2.97 6.47
N TYR A 57 -13.27 2.85 6.32
CA TYR A 57 -12.48 2.01 7.21
C TYR A 57 -12.48 2.64 8.60
N PRO A 58 -12.78 1.85 9.65
CA PRO A 58 -12.86 2.40 11.01
C PRO A 58 -11.53 3.01 11.44
N ALA A 59 -11.58 4.27 11.84
CA ALA A 59 -10.37 5.00 12.23
C ALA A 59 -10.66 5.79 13.50
N HIS A 60 -9.63 5.95 14.32
CA HIS A 60 -9.69 6.73 15.55
C HIS A 60 -9.06 8.10 15.38
N GLY A 61 -8.51 8.38 14.22
CA GLY A 61 -7.87 9.66 13.92
C GLY A 61 -7.43 9.70 12.47
N THR A 62 -6.67 10.74 12.15
CA THR A 62 -6.13 10.91 10.81
C THR A 62 -5.12 9.81 10.51
N TRP A 63 -5.20 9.23 9.33
CA TRP A 63 -4.25 8.21 8.91
C TRP A 63 -2.91 8.84 8.55
N GLN A 64 -1.83 8.23 9.02
CA GLN A 64 -0.47 8.64 8.68
C GLN A 64 0.22 7.47 8.00
N PHE A 65 0.93 7.80 6.92
CA PHE A 65 1.59 6.81 6.07
C PHE A 65 3.08 7.14 6.01
N THR A 66 3.93 6.20 6.43
CA THR A 66 5.37 6.39 6.40
C THR A 66 5.98 5.37 5.45
N VAL A 67 6.51 5.86 4.33
CA VAL A 67 7.11 4.97 3.33
C VAL A 67 8.47 4.54 3.85
N GLN A 68 8.62 3.23 4.08
CA GLN A 68 9.87 2.64 4.55
C GLN A 68 10.77 2.24 3.40
N ARG A 69 10.19 1.67 2.35
CA ARG A 69 10.92 1.26 1.15
C ARG A 69 10.07 1.52 -0.07
N LEU A 70 10.75 1.92 -1.14
CA LEU A 70 10.09 2.20 -2.41
C LEU A 70 11.07 1.80 -3.50
N ILE A 71 10.79 0.71 -4.19
CA ILE A 71 11.71 0.11 -5.16
C ILE A 71 10.93 -0.16 -6.43
N GLY A 72 11.49 0.20 -7.58
CA GLY A 72 10.76 -0.03 -8.80
C GLY A 72 11.61 -0.10 -10.05
N SER A 73 10.97 -0.54 -11.11
CA SER A 73 11.51 -0.59 -12.46
C SER A 73 10.62 0.25 -13.36
N GLU A 74 10.58 -0.06 -14.66
CA GLU A 74 9.81 0.75 -15.61
C GLU A 74 8.30 0.68 -15.38
N ALA A 75 7.81 -0.48 -14.96
CA ALA A 75 6.37 -0.70 -14.87
C ALA A 75 5.91 -1.27 -13.53
N GLU A 76 6.83 -1.77 -12.71
CA GLU A 76 6.49 -2.42 -11.46
C GLU A 76 7.16 -1.71 -10.31
N VAL A 77 6.40 -1.43 -9.24
CA VAL A 77 6.92 -0.74 -8.06
C VAL A 77 6.44 -1.47 -6.83
N VAL A 78 7.32 -1.63 -5.86
CA VAL A 78 6.98 -2.24 -4.58
C VAL A 78 7.20 -1.21 -3.50
N SER A 79 6.25 -1.08 -2.58
CA SER A 79 6.42 -0.21 -1.42
C SER A 79 6.11 -0.97 -0.14
N GLU A 80 6.83 -0.59 0.91
CA GLU A 80 6.58 -1.04 2.26
C GLU A 80 6.26 0.21 3.06
N VAL A 81 5.04 0.29 3.63
CA VAL A 81 4.55 1.51 4.25
C VAL A 81 3.97 1.18 5.61
N GLU A 82 4.36 1.97 6.61
CA GLU A 82 3.76 1.87 7.93
C GLU A 82 2.60 2.82 8.02
N ILE A 83 1.50 2.35 8.59
CA ILE A 83 0.23 3.07 8.59
C ILE A 83 -0.32 3.07 10.01
N THR A 84 -0.72 4.26 10.47
CA THR A 84 -1.30 4.38 11.81
C THR A 84 -2.33 5.49 11.84
N ASP A 85 -3.35 5.33 12.69
CA ASP A 85 -4.28 6.42 12.98
C ASP A 85 -4.05 6.97 14.39
N GLY A 86 -2.91 6.61 15.00
CA GLY A 86 -2.58 6.99 16.35
C GLY A 86 -2.93 5.92 17.37
N THR A 87 -3.79 4.98 17.02
CA THR A 87 -4.23 3.89 17.90
C THR A 87 -3.90 2.53 17.29
N GLN A 88 -4.29 2.34 16.04
CA GLN A 88 -3.99 1.10 15.28
C GLN A 88 -2.70 1.27 14.51
N ASN A 89 -1.97 0.18 14.35
CA ASN A 89 -0.74 0.18 13.56
C ASN A 89 -0.79 -0.98 12.58
N ALA A 90 -0.40 -0.71 11.34
CA ALA A 90 -0.40 -1.73 10.30
C ALA A 90 0.77 -1.48 9.37
N LYS A 91 1.08 -2.49 8.57
CA LYS A 91 2.09 -2.38 7.52
C LYS A 91 1.47 -2.90 6.25
N ALA A 92 1.66 -2.17 5.15
CA ALA A 92 1.21 -2.61 3.83
C ALA A 92 2.42 -2.91 2.97
N ILE A 93 2.42 -4.08 2.35
CA ILE A 93 3.38 -4.44 1.31
C ILE A 93 2.60 -4.39 0.01
N SER A 94 2.95 -3.45 -0.85
CA SER A 94 2.12 -3.12 -2.01
C SER A 94 2.92 -3.27 -3.30
N PHE A 95 2.33 -3.97 -4.27
CA PHE A 95 2.91 -4.18 -5.59
C PHE A 95 2.05 -3.44 -6.60
N PHE A 96 2.63 -2.44 -7.24
CA PHE A 96 1.92 -1.59 -8.20
C PHE A 96 2.36 -1.90 -9.62
N THR A 97 1.39 -1.93 -10.53
CA THR A 97 1.68 -1.94 -11.97
C THR A 97 1.31 -0.57 -12.51
N VAL A 98 2.26 0.06 -13.21
CA VAL A 98 2.09 1.41 -13.74
C VAL A 98 2.20 1.35 -15.25
N GLU A 99 1.20 1.91 -15.94
CA GLU A 99 1.16 1.97 -17.39
C GLU A 99 0.69 3.36 -17.82
N GLY A 100 1.44 3.98 -18.72
CA GLY A 100 1.05 5.29 -19.22
C GLY A 100 0.96 6.35 -18.13
N GLY A 101 1.77 6.23 -17.09
CA GLY A 101 1.78 7.22 -16.02
C GLY A 101 0.67 7.05 -15.00
N LYS A 102 -0.08 5.95 -15.07
CA LYS A 102 -1.18 5.67 -14.14
C LYS A 102 -1.04 4.29 -13.55
N ILE A 103 -1.56 4.11 -12.34
CA ILE A 103 -1.56 2.80 -11.69
C ILE A 103 -2.75 2.02 -12.21
N THR A 104 -2.47 0.87 -12.85
CA THR A 104 -3.53 0.01 -13.36
C THR A 104 -3.88 -1.10 -12.40
N ARG A 105 -2.95 -1.51 -11.55
CA ARG A 105 -3.18 -2.61 -10.63
C ARG A 105 -2.36 -2.41 -9.37
N LEU A 106 -2.96 -2.76 -8.23
CA LEU A 106 -2.32 -2.72 -6.93
C LEU A 106 -2.64 -4.02 -6.22
N VAL A 107 -1.63 -4.81 -5.91
CA VAL A 107 -1.79 -6.04 -5.12
C VAL A 107 -1.17 -5.76 -3.76
N GLU A 108 -1.96 -5.94 -2.70
CA GLU A 108 -1.55 -5.48 -1.39
C GLU A 108 -1.66 -6.59 -0.35
N TYR A 109 -0.65 -6.72 0.48
CA TYR A 109 -0.60 -7.67 1.58
C TYR A 109 -0.48 -6.91 2.90
N TRP A 110 -1.12 -7.42 3.92
CA TRP A 110 -1.14 -6.83 5.25
C TRP A 110 -0.60 -7.85 6.25
N PRO A 111 0.74 -7.94 6.40
CA PRO A 111 1.33 -8.94 7.28
C PRO A 111 1.03 -8.62 8.74
N ASP A 112 0.64 -9.66 9.48
CA ASP A 112 0.40 -9.55 10.91
C ASP A 112 1.54 -10.18 11.68
N PRO A 113 1.97 -9.60 12.81
CA PRO A 113 2.97 -10.23 13.65
C PRO A 113 2.46 -11.55 14.20
N TYR A 114 3.39 -12.47 14.46
CA TYR A 114 3.05 -13.73 15.11
C TYR A 114 4.21 -14.16 16.02
N PRO A 115 3.92 -15.01 17.04
CA PRO A 115 4.97 -15.43 17.97
C PRO A 115 5.99 -16.33 17.28
N ALA A 116 7.23 -16.24 17.72
CA ALA A 116 8.28 -17.11 17.22
C ALA A 116 8.01 -18.56 17.62
N ALA A 117 8.25 -19.48 16.69
CA ALA A 117 8.03 -20.89 16.95
C ALA A 117 9.10 -21.41 17.93
N ALA A 118 8.66 -22.17 18.94
CA ALA A 118 9.57 -22.68 19.97
C ALA A 118 10.59 -23.65 19.42
N ASN A 119 10.27 -24.38 18.35
CA ASN A 119 11.15 -25.42 17.83
C ASN A 119 12.41 -24.88 17.18
N ARG A 120 12.48 -23.57 16.94
CA ARG A 120 13.71 -22.97 16.36
C ARG A 120 14.40 -22.00 17.30
N ALA A 121 13.99 -22.00 18.60
CA ALA A 121 14.54 -21.06 19.56
C ALA A 121 16.06 -21.17 19.68
N HIS A 122 16.63 -22.35 19.49
CA HIS A 122 18.07 -22.55 19.62
C HIS A 122 18.86 -22.04 18.41
N LEU A 123 18.17 -21.60 17.35
CA LEU A 123 18.81 -21.15 16.12
C LEU A 123 18.62 -19.66 15.84
N VAL A 124 17.75 -19.00 16.58
CA VAL A 124 17.40 -17.61 16.30
C VAL A 124 17.59 -16.75 17.53
N GLU A 125 17.62 -15.46 17.30
CA GLU A 125 17.67 -14.49 18.39
C GLU A 125 16.64 -13.39 18.11
N PRO A 126 16.15 -12.70 19.16
CA PRO A 126 15.19 -11.61 18.94
C PRO A 126 15.81 -10.48 18.13
N MET A 127 15.03 -9.87 17.27
CA MET A 127 15.42 -8.64 16.57
C MET A 127 15.22 -7.48 17.53
N GLN A 128 16.17 -6.55 17.57
CA GLN A 128 16.05 -5.38 18.45
C GLN A 128 15.76 -4.12 17.70
#